data_00aae5e5bad8b69b467c44a2344fa9e6
#
_entry.id   00aae5e5bad8b69b467c44a2344fa9e6
#
_cell.length_a   1.000
_cell.length_b   1.000
_cell.length_c   1.000
_cell.angle_alpha   90.00
_cell.angle_beta   90.00
_cell.angle_gamma   90.00
#
_symmetry.space_group_name_H-M   'P 1'
#
loop_
_entity.id
_entity.type
_entity.pdbx_description
1 polymer ?
#
loop_
_entity_poly.entity_id
_entity_poly.type
_entity_poly.pdbx_seq_one_letter_code
_entity_poly.pdbx_strand_id
1 'polypeptide(L)'
;MATGVGGVHGFPVTLTSFIGRGGPVREVAGLLEECRLVTVTGPGGSGKTRLADQVAGQVAARFADGAWLAELAAVPDPAQVAAAVAAALGIREQPGVPTAEALARVLVRRQLLLVLDNCEHVTDAAAELCAGLLAACDDVRVLATSREPLRIAGEARYRLAPLTLPAPGDPADADPCESVALYVDRARRADARFSLDEQTGRAVARLVTQLDGLPLAIELAAARVEAFGAPQLLDRIGDRFTLLAGGDRLAPGRQRSLAATVEWSYRLLDEDERRVFRQVSVFSGPFTLEGAEVVAGADAGPAVLRLVDCSLLVAPRPGVDGQSRYAMLETLRAYGAGLLAGTGEQEQATVAMAG
;
A
#
# COMPACT_ATOMS: atom_id res chain seq x y z
N MET A 1 5.68 35.40 12.03
CA MET A 1 5.06 34.07 12.12
C MET A 1 3.68 34.16 11.46
N ALA A 2 3.54 33.58 10.26
CA ALA A 2 2.25 33.59 9.59
C ALA A 2 1.39 32.50 10.25
N THR A 3 0.37 32.89 10.96
CA THR A 3 -0.73 32.02 11.41
C THR A 3 -1.59 31.69 10.19
N GLY A 4 -1.14 30.71 9.40
CA GLY A 4 -1.92 30.17 8.30
C GLY A 4 -2.93 29.19 8.87
N VAL A 5 -4.20 29.55 8.82
CA VAL A 5 -5.34 28.67 9.15
C VAL A 5 -5.23 27.39 8.32
N GLY A 6 -5.03 26.23 8.97
CA GLY A 6 -5.39 24.90 8.48
C GLY A 6 -4.84 24.46 7.09
N GLY A 7 -3.58 24.75 6.75
CA GLY A 7 -2.97 24.30 5.50
C GLY A 7 -2.35 22.91 5.53
N VAL A 8 -2.00 22.36 4.37
CA VAL A 8 -1.16 21.16 4.23
C VAL A 8 0.29 21.55 4.04
N HIS A 9 1.22 20.87 4.71
CA HIS A 9 2.64 21.19 4.72
C HIS A 9 3.49 19.94 4.42
N GLY A 10 4.47 20.08 3.54
CA GLY A 10 5.37 18.98 3.17
C GLY A 10 4.80 18.02 2.12
N PHE A 11 3.54 18.18 1.70
CA PHE A 11 2.94 17.33 0.69
C PHE A 11 3.43 17.70 -0.72
N PRO A 12 3.82 16.70 -1.54
CA PRO A 12 4.23 16.96 -2.91
C PRO A 12 3.04 17.41 -3.76
N VAL A 13 3.27 18.32 -4.70
CA VAL A 13 2.25 18.70 -5.68
C VAL A 13 1.98 17.51 -6.60
N THR A 14 0.78 16.92 -6.49
CA THR A 14 0.38 15.82 -7.35
C THR A 14 -0.18 16.34 -8.66
N LEU A 15 0.49 16.04 -9.78
CA LEU A 15 0.10 16.48 -11.13
C LEU A 15 -0.93 15.57 -11.81
N THR A 16 -1.23 14.42 -11.21
CA THR A 16 -2.17 13.43 -11.76
C THR A 16 -3.45 13.37 -10.96
N SER A 17 -4.58 13.14 -11.64
CA SER A 17 -5.90 12.99 -11.01
C SER A 17 -5.90 11.86 -9.97
N PHE A 18 -6.63 12.08 -8.89
CA PHE A 18 -6.98 11.04 -7.92
C PHE A 18 -8.29 10.40 -8.38
N ILE A 19 -8.25 9.12 -8.74
CA ILE A 19 -9.38 8.40 -9.32
C ILE A 19 -9.95 7.42 -8.31
N GLY A 20 -11.27 7.46 -8.15
CA GLY A 20 -12.00 6.61 -7.22
C GLY A 20 -11.75 6.95 -5.76
N ARG A 21 -12.05 5.98 -4.88
CA ARG A 21 -11.73 6.01 -3.43
C ARG A 21 -12.35 7.15 -2.62
N GLY A 22 -13.42 7.77 -3.12
CA GLY A 22 -14.15 8.77 -2.32
C GLY A 22 -14.74 8.18 -1.03
N GLY A 23 -15.11 6.89 -1.02
CA GLY A 23 -15.49 6.14 0.17
C GLY A 23 -14.35 6.06 1.19
N PRO A 24 -13.22 5.41 0.83
CA PRO A 24 -12.03 5.31 1.68
C PRO A 24 -11.54 6.64 2.27
N VAL A 25 -11.56 7.73 1.49
CA VAL A 25 -11.18 9.06 1.99
C VAL A 25 -12.12 9.51 3.12
N ARG A 26 -13.45 9.38 2.93
CA ARG A 26 -14.43 9.74 3.97
C ARG A 26 -14.35 8.85 5.20
N GLU A 27 -14.14 7.55 5.02
CA GLU A 27 -14.03 6.59 6.12
C GLU A 27 -12.81 6.88 6.99
N VAL A 28 -11.63 7.11 6.39
CA VAL A 28 -10.41 7.46 7.13
C VAL A 28 -10.54 8.84 7.79
N ALA A 29 -11.16 9.81 7.10
CA ALA A 29 -11.44 11.12 7.70
C ALA A 29 -12.39 11.02 8.90
N GLY A 30 -13.39 10.12 8.86
CA GLY A 30 -14.28 9.81 9.98
C GLY A 30 -13.52 9.14 11.14
N LEU A 31 -12.67 8.16 10.86
CA LEU A 31 -11.84 7.54 11.91
C LEU A 31 -10.94 8.55 12.61
N LEU A 32 -10.42 9.56 11.91
CA LEU A 32 -9.63 10.63 12.51
C LEU A 32 -10.46 11.57 13.42
N GLU A 33 -11.79 11.56 13.35
CA GLU A 33 -12.65 12.28 14.31
C GLU A 33 -12.77 11.53 15.64
N GLU A 34 -12.80 10.21 15.58
CA GLU A 34 -13.02 9.34 16.74
C GLU A 34 -11.70 8.89 17.40
N CYS A 35 -10.65 8.69 16.59
CA CYS A 35 -9.37 8.13 17.01
C CYS A 35 -8.23 9.12 16.79
N ARG A 36 -7.27 9.15 17.74
CA ARG A 36 -6.08 10.00 17.62
C ARG A 36 -4.97 9.37 16.77
N LEU A 37 -5.03 8.06 16.51
CA LEU A 37 -4.11 7.35 15.64
C LEU A 37 -4.91 6.49 14.66
N VAL A 38 -4.68 6.71 13.38
CA VAL A 38 -5.21 5.89 12.30
C VAL A 38 -4.05 5.38 11.46
N THR A 39 -3.95 4.07 11.26
CA THR A 39 -2.95 3.47 10.38
C THR A 39 -3.63 2.89 9.14
N VAL A 40 -3.30 3.46 7.98
CA VAL A 40 -3.73 2.94 6.68
C VAL A 40 -2.75 1.84 6.26
N THR A 41 -3.23 0.60 6.22
CA THR A 41 -2.43 -0.56 5.78
C THR A 41 -2.84 -1.04 4.40
N GLY A 42 -1.95 -1.77 3.72
CA GLY A 42 -2.23 -2.35 2.40
C GLY A 42 -0.95 -2.68 1.64
N PRO A 43 -1.05 -3.46 0.55
CA PRO A 43 0.09 -3.89 -0.24
C PRO A 43 0.85 -2.71 -0.85
N GLY A 44 2.11 -2.96 -1.24
CA GLY A 44 2.90 -2.00 -2.01
C GLY A 44 2.18 -1.61 -3.31
N GLY A 45 2.21 -0.33 -3.66
CA GLY A 45 1.54 0.16 -4.87
C GLY A 45 0.01 0.30 -4.77
N SER A 46 -0.59 0.04 -3.59
CA SER A 46 -2.05 0.21 -3.38
C SER A 46 -2.52 1.66 -3.31
N GLY A 47 -1.60 2.63 -3.20
CA GLY A 47 -1.93 4.06 -3.16
C GLY A 47 -2.22 4.63 -1.77
N LYS A 48 -1.65 4.05 -0.70
CA LYS A 48 -1.77 4.53 0.70
C LYS A 48 -1.34 5.98 0.86
N THR A 49 -0.16 6.33 0.35
CA THR A 49 0.38 7.70 0.36
C THR A 49 -0.58 8.70 -0.28
N ARG A 50 -1.13 8.36 -1.45
CA ARG A 50 -2.10 9.22 -2.15
C ARG A 50 -3.43 9.36 -1.41
N LEU A 51 -3.87 8.29 -0.74
CA LEU A 51 -5.04 8.35 0.12
C LEU A 51 -4.78 9.28 1.30
N ALA A 52 -3.64 9.15 1.97
CA ALA A 52 -3.28 10.00 3.11
C ALA A 52 -3.18 11.48 2.72
N ASP A 53 -2.64 11.80 1.53
CA ASP A 53 -2.61 13.14 0.96
C ASP A 53 -4.04 13.71 0.79
N GLN A 54 -4.95 12.95 0.18
CA GLN A 54 -6.33 13.37 -0.01
C GLN A 54 -7.09 13.54 1.32
N VAL A 55 -6.88 12.64 2.27
CA VAL A 55 -7.46 12.75 3.63
C VAL A 55 -6.92 13.98 4.32
N ALA A 56 -5.60 14.19 4.32
CA ALA A 56 -4.97 15.37 4.92
C ALA A 56 -5.53 16.67 4.32
N GLY A 57 -5.64 16.76 3.00
CA GLY A 57 -6.25 17.89 2.31
C GLY A 57 -7.70 18.15 2.72
N GLN A 58 -8.49 17.07 2.91
CA GLN A 58 -9.89 17.18 3.31
C GLN A 58 -10.07 17.65 4.77
N VAL A 59 -9.18 17.22 5.68
CA VAL A 59 -9.34 17.48 7.10
C VAL A 59 -8.45 18.59 7.65
N ALA A 60 -7.47 19.10 6.89
CA ALA A 60 -6.47 20.08 7.33
C ALA A 60 -7.11 21.32 8.01
N ALA A 61 -8.21 21.82 7.47
CA ALA A 61 -8.92 22.97 8.03
C ALA A 61 -9.51 22.75 9.43
N ARG A 62 -9.58 21.50 9.90
CA ARG A 62 -10.06 21.15 11.26
C ARG A 62 -8.96 21.30 12.31
N PHE A 63 -7.70 21.45 11.89
CA PHE A 63 -6.53 21.57 12.73
C PHE A 63 -5.98 22.98 12.64
N ALA A 64 -5.94 23.70 13.76
CA ALA A 64 -5.46 25.08 13.78
C ALA A 64 -4.03 25.24 13.25
N ASP A 65 -3.17 24.23 13.54
CA ASP A 65 -1.77 24.17 13.06
C ASP A 65 -1.61 23.35 11.77
N GLY A 66 -2.72 22.92 11.11
CA GLY A 66 -2.73 22.26 9.83
C GLY A 66 -2.33 20.77 9.84
N ALA A 67 -2.10 20.23 8.65
CA ALA A 67 -1.63 18.86 8.44
C ALA A 67 -0.18 18.86 7.90
N TRP A 68 0.66 18.02 8.47
CA TRP A 68 2.09 17.97 8.20
C TRP A 68 2.51 16.57 7.77
N LEU A 69 3.25 16.46 6.67
CA LEU A 69 3.77 15.19 6.18
C LEU A 69 5.23 15.02 6.61
N ALA A 70 5.51 13.88 7.23
CA ALA A 70 6.86 13.36 7.44
C ALA A 70 7.02 12.07 6.60
N GLU A 71 7.81 12.16 5.54
CA GLU A 71 8.10 11.03 4.65
C GLU A 71 9.28 10.22 5.22
N LEU A 72 9.00 9.01 5.69
CA LEU A 72 10.01 8.14 6.32
C LEU A 72 10.75 7.24 5.32
N ALA A 73 10.31 7.21 4.07
CA ALA A 73 10.85 6.36 3.02
C ALA A 73 12.38 6.41 2.86
N ALA A 74 12.96 7.57 3.06
CA ALA A 74 14.40 7.82 2.91
C ALA A 74 15.18 7.70 4.24
N VAL A 75 14.53 7.37 5.35
CA VAL A 75 15.14 7.23 6.68
C VAL A 75 15.72 5.82 6.84
N PRO A 76 17.04 5.61 6.74
CA PRO A 76 17.61 4.26 6.76
C PRO A 76 17.74 3.68 8.17
N ASP A 77 17.83 4.55 9.19
CA ASP A 77 18.09 4.20 10.58
C ASP A 77 16.87 4.55 11.44
N PRO A 78 16.27 3.57 12.14
CA PRO A 78 15.16 3.80 13.07
C PRO A 78 15.43 4.94 14.08
N ALA A 79 16.66 5.11 14.54
CA ALA A 79 17.04 6.20 15.47
C ALA A 79 16.84 7.61 14.87
N GLN A 80 16.74 7.74 13.56
CA GLN A 80 16.57 9.01 12.86
C GLN A 80 15.09 9.39 12.63
N VAL A 81 14.15 8.53 13.00
CA VAL A 81 12.70 8.78 12.77
C VAL A 81 12.25 10.07 13.45
N ALA A 82 12.61 10.28 14.73
CA ALA A 82 12.27 11.51 15.45
C ALA A 82 12.88 12.76 14.79
N ALA A 83 14.14 12.67 14.30
CA ALA A 83 14.82 13.76 13.62
C ALA A 83 14.14 14.10 12.28
N ALA A 84 13.71 13.09 11.50
CA ALA A 84 12.97 13.28 10.27
C ALA A 84 11.62 13.99 10.51
N VAL A 85 10.90 13.59 11.56
CA VAL A 85 9.64 14.26 11.94
C VAL A 85 9.89 15.69 12.41
N ALA A 86 10.95 15.93 13.20
CA ALA A 86 11.33 17.28 13.63
C ALA A 86 11.65 18.18 12.44
N ALA A 87 12.43 17.68 11.49
CA ALA A 87 12.76 18.40 10.26
C ALA A 87 11.51 18.74 9.43
N ALA A 88 10.57 17.78 9.25
CA ALA A 88 9.31 18.00 8.56
C ALA A 88 8.45 19.09 9.21
N LEU A 89 8.43 19.16 10.54
CA LEU A 89 7.71 20.18 11.31
C LEU A 89 8.47 21.51 11.46
N GLY A 90 9.70 21.62 10.91
CA GLY A 90 10.57 22.79 11.06
C GLY A 90 11.06 23.01 12.49
N ILE A 91 11.09 21.96 13.31
CA ILE A 91 11.56 22.01 14.69
C ILE A 91 13.07 21.75 14.70
N ARG A 92 13.84 22.66 15.31
CA ARG A 92 15.29 22.51 15.43
C ARG A 92 15.65 21.60 16.58
N GLU A 93 16.62 20.75 16.36
CA GLU A 93 17.23 19.94 17.42
C GLU A 93 17.91 20.83 18.46
N GLN A 94 17.80 20.43 19.74
CA GLN A 94 18.39 21.14 20.85
C GLN A 94 19.52 20.27 21.44
N PRO A 95 20.75 20.80 21.57
CA PRO A 95 21.86 20.06 22.18
C PRO A 95 21.49 19.52 23.56
N GLY A 96 21.69 18.23 23.79
CA GLY A 96 21.48 17.58 25.08
C GLY A 96 20.00 17.24 25.39
N VAL A 97 19.06 17.47 24.48
CA VAL A 97 17.64 17.07 24.62
C VAL A 97 17.34 15.99 23.57
N PRO A 98 16.80 14.82 23.96
CA PRO A 98 16.33 13.83 23.00
C PRO A 98 15.29 14.43 22.04
N THR A 99 15.44 14.18 20.74
CA THR A 99 14.60 14.81 19.70
C THR A 99 13.10 14.50 19.90
N ALA A 100 12.73 13.28 20.33
CA ALA A 100 11.35 12.93 20.65
C ALA A 100 10.77 13.78 21.80
N GLU A 101 11.58 14.09 22.83
CA GLU A 101 11.17 14.97 23.94
C GLU A 101 11.02 16.42 23.47
N ALA A 102 11.96 16.91 22.64
CA ALA A 102 11.86 18.23 22.03
C ALA A 102 10.59 18.38 21.18
N LEU A 103 10.25 17.35 20.39
CA LEU A 103 8.98 17.28 19.64
C LEU A 103 7.78 17.40 20.58
N ALA A 104 7.69 16.57 21.60
CA ALA A 104 6.57 16.58 22.54
C ALA A 104 6.41 17.96 23.21
N ARG A 105 7.50 18.59 23.67
CA ARG A 105 7.48 19.94 24.27
C ARG A 105 6.91 21.01 23.32
N VAL A 106 7.20 20.92 22.03
CA VAL A 106 6.69 21.89 21.04
C VAL A 106 5.24 21.59 20.67
N LEU A 107 4.89 20.30 20.56
CA LEU A 107 3.59 19.86 20.05
C LEU A 107 2.50 19.87 21.11
N VAL A 108 2.82 19.88 22.41
CA VAL A 108 1.84 19.88 23.53
C VAL A 108 0.82 21.02 23.43
N ARG A 109 1.14 22.11 22.74
CA ARG A 109 0.25 23.28 22.56
C ARG A 109 -0.28 23.41 21.14
N ARG A 110 -0.09 22.40 20.30
CA ARG A 110 -0.49 22.45 18.89
C ARG A 110 -1.63 21.51 18.60
N GLN A 111 -2.53 21.98 17.74
CA GLN A 111 -3.62 21.20 17.20
C GLN A 111 -3.31 20.89 15.73
N LEU A 112 -2.68 19.74 15.47
CA LEU A 112 -2.24 19.35 14.11
C LEU A 112 -2.51 17.89 13.80
N LEU A 113 -2.58 17.59 12.49
CA LEU A 113 -2.50 16.26 11.96
C LEU A 113 -1.06 15.97 11.51
N LEU A 114 -0.42 14.99 12.13
CA LEU A 114 0.87 14.46 11.66
C LEU A 114 0.63 13.26 10.76
N VAL A 115 1.05 13.36 9.50
CA VAL A 115 1.02 12.24 8.55
C VAL A 115 2.42 11.62 8.51
N LEU A 116 2.53 10.35 8.92
CA LEU A 116 3.76 9.56 8.82
C LEU A 116 3.63 8.61 7.62
N ASP A 117 4.34 8.91 6.54
CA ASP A 117 4.25 8.07 5.33
C ASP A 117 5.37 7.05 5.27
N ASN A 118 5.00 5.81 4.93
CA ASN A 118 5.92 4.71 4.68
C ASN A 118 6.68 4.21 5.93
N CYS A 119 5.93 3.86 6.98
CA CYS A 119 6.50 3.40 8.25
C CYS A 119 7.06 1.96 8.23
N GLU A 120 6.79 1.15 7.19
CA GLU A 120 6.99 -0.29 7.17
C GLU A 120 8.40 -0.81 7.47
N HIS A 121 9.44 -0.01 7.28
CA HIS A 121 10.84 -0.40 7.53
C HIS A 121 11.40 0.20 8.83
N VAL A 122 10.63 1.04 9.51
CA VAL A 122 10.96 1.67 10.79
C VAL A 122 9.78 1.60 11.76
N THR A 123 8.98 0.52 11.67
CA THR A 123 7.69 0.38 12.34
C THR A 123 7.80 0.57 13.85
N ASP A 124 8.80 -0.05 14.51
CA ASP A 124 8.98 0.03 15.96
C ASP A 124 9.30 1.46 16.40
N ALA A 125 10.23 2.14 15.72
CA ALA A 125 10.60 3.53 16.05
C ALA A 125 9.45 4.50 15.78
N ALA A 126 8.67 4.29 14.72
CA ALA A 126 7.46 5.06 14.43
C ALA A 126 6.39 4.83 15.51
N ALA A 127 6.22 3.58 15.96
CA ALA A 127 5.30 3.22 17.04
C ALA A 127 5.69 3.88 18.37
N GLU A 128 6.96 3.80 18.77
CA GLU A 128 7.48 4.45 19.97
C GLU A 128 7.28 5.96 19.94
N LEU A 129 7.61 6.61 18.81
CA LEU A 129 7.41 8.05 18.64
C LEU A 129 5.93 8.42 18.74
N CYS A 130 5.04 7.69 18.05
CA CYS A 130 3.60 7.92 18.09
C CYS A 130 3.06 7.77 19.51
N ALA A 131 3.44 6.70 20.22
CA ALA A 131 3.00 6.46 21.59
C ALA A 131 3.44 7.61 22.52
N GLY A 132 4.68 8.06 22.43
CA GLY A 132 5.21 9.17 23.22
C GLY A 132 4.51 10.51 22.90
N LEU A 133 4.29 10.83 21.63
CA LEU A 133 3.60 12.06 21.24
C LEU A 133 2.14 12.06 21.67
N LEU A 134 1.41 10.95 21.47
CA LEU A 134 0.00 10.83 21.84
C LEU A 134 -0.22 10.82 23.37
N ALA A 135 0.77 10.37 24.14
CA ALA A 135 0.72 10.45 25.60
C ALA A 135 0.94 11.88 26.13
N ALA A 136 1.74 12.68 25.41
CA ALA A 136 2.11 14.03 25.84
C ALA A 136 1.25 15.15 25.24
N CYS A 137 0.56 14.92 24.11
CA CYS A 137 -0.09 15.94 23.29
C CYS A 137 -1.55 15.54 23.01
N ASP A 138 -2.51 16.18 23.66
CA ASP A 138 -3.94 15.82 23.56
C ASP A 138 -4.55 16.15 22.18
N ASP A 139 -4.13 17.25 21.56
CA ASP A 139 -4.70 17.79 20.32
C ASP A 139 -3.92 17.38 19.05
N VAL A 140 -2.94 16.51 19.21
CA VAL A 140 -2.22 15.90 18.08
C VAL A 140 -2.94 14.63 17.64
N ARG A 141 -3.15 14.51 16.32
CA ARG A 141 -3.61 13.28 15.69
C ARG A 141 -2.56 12.79 14.71
N VAL A 142 -2.50 11.47 14.52
CA VAL A 142 -1.54 10.82 13.63
C VAL A 142 -2.28 9.99 12.60
N LEU A 143 -1.90 10.18 11.33
CA LEU A 143 -2.28 9.31 10.22
C LEU A 143 -1.01 8.62 9.72
N ALA A 144 -0.87 7.34 9.97
CA ALA A 144 0.27 6.57 9.49
C ALA A 144 -0.10 5.79 8.22
N THR A 145 0.85 5.66 7.29
CA THR A 145 0.76 4.68 6.20
C THR A 145 1.86 3.64 6.38
N SER A 146 1.47 2.38 6.26
CA SER A 146 2.39 1.27 6.42
C SER A 146 1.86 0.03 5.67
N ARG A 147 2.65 -1.01 5.55
CA ARG A 147 2.18 -2.33 5.09
C ARG A 147 1.58 -3.13 6.22
N GLU A 148 1.99 -2.86 7.44
CA GLU A 148 1.51 -3.46 8.67
C GLU A 148 1.10 -2.39 9.69
N PRO A 149 0.23 -2.74 10.67
CA PRO A 149 -0.14 -1.83 11.74
C PRO A 149 1.05 -1.52 12.67
N LEU A 150 1.01 -0.37 13.34
CA LEU A 150 1.99 0.03 14.36
C LEU A 150 1.85 -0.76 15.67
N ARG A 151 0.69 -1.39 15.91
CA ARG A 151 0.37 -2.24 17.06
C ARG A 151 0.52 -1.55 18.42
N ILE A 152 0.15 -0.29 18.49
CA ILE A 152 0.08 0.47 19.75
C ILE A 152 -1.36 0.71 20.21
N ALA A 153 -1.52 0.97 21.51
CA ALA A 153 -2.82 1.19 22.11
C ALA A 153 -3.55 2.39 21.47
N GLY A 154 -4.83 2.24 21.20
CA GLY A 154 -5.66 3.30 20.60
C GLY A 154 -5.51 3.43 19.07
N GLU A 155 -4.77 2.53 18.42
CA GLU A 155 -4.65 2.50 16.97
C GLU A 155 -5.95 2.03 16.31
N ALA A 156 -6.54 2.86 15.46
CA ALA A 156 -7.55 2.44 14.50
C ALA A 156 -6.89 2.01 13.20
N ARG A 157 -7.26 0.84 12.69
CA ARG A 157 -6.63 0.22 11.50
C ARG A 157 -7.58 0.32 10.32
N TYR A 158 -7.11 0.92 9.24
CA TYR A 158 -7.84 0.97 7.99
C TYR A 158 -7.08 0.17 6.91
N ARG A 159 -7.66 -0.95 6.49
CA ARG A 159 -7.07 -1.77 5.43
C ARG A 159 -7.53 -1.28 4.07
N LEU A 160 -6.62 -0.68 3.30
CA LEU A 160 -6.88 -0.18 1.97
C LEU A 160 -6.90 -1.33 0.95
N ALA A 161 -8.09 -1.67 0.46
CA ALA A 161 -8.27 -2.64 -0.61
C ALA A 161 -7.70 -2.12 -1.95
N PRO A 162 -7.38 -2.97 -2.93
CA PRO A 162 -7.22 -2.56 -4.32
C PRO A 162 -8.43 -1.82 -4.86
N LEU A 163 -8.29 -1.18 -6.03
CA LEU A 163 -9.42 -0.54 -6.72
C LEU A 163 -10.46 -1.58 -7.12
N THR A 164 -11.73 -1.15 -7.20
CA THR A 164 -12.82 -2.01 -7.64
C THR A 164 -12.56 -2.55 -9.04
N LEU A 165 -12.87 -3.83 -9.24
CA LEU A 165 -12.69 -4.54 -10.50
C LEU A 165 -14.04 -4.67 -11.24
N PRO A 166 -14.02 -4.83 -12.59
CA PRO A 166 -15.21 -5.12 -13.35
C PRO A 166 -15.88 -6.41 -12.87
N ALA A 167 -17.21 -6.46 -12.89
CA ALA A 167 -17.94 -7.67 -12.56
C ALA A 167 -17.64 -8.78 -13.59
N PRO A 168 -17.56 -10.05 -13.17
CA PRO A 168 -17.39 -11.18 -14.10
C PRO A 168 -18.57 -11.24 -15.07
N GLY A 169 -18.29 -11.19 -16.38
CA GLY A 169 -19.30 -11.32 -17.44
C GLY A 169 -19.91 -10.02 -17.95
N ASP A 170 -19.49 -8.87 -17.42
CA ASP A 170 -20.01 -7.59 -17.88
C ASP A 170 -19.06 -6.97 -18.93
N PRO A 171 -19.48 -6.83 -20.22
CA PRO A 171 -18.72 -6.07 -21.19
C PRO A 171 -19.03 -4.59 -21.04
N ALA A 172 -18.06 -3.74 -21.13
CA ALA A 172 -18.00 -2.33 -21.55
C ALA A 172 -19.12 -1.32 -21.17
N ASP A 173 -20.32 -1.73 -20.76
CA ASP A 173 -21.48 -0.87 -20.48
C ASP A 173 -21.76 -0.64 -18.98
N ALA A 174 -21.05 -1.32 -18.09
CA ALA A 174 -21.13 -1.01 -16.66
C ALA A 174 -20.36 0.29 -16.37
N ASP A 175 -20.91 1.10 -15.47
CA ASP A 175 -20.25 2.29 -14.90
C ASP A 175 -18.75 2.00 -14.71
N PRO A 176 -17.84 2.86 -15.22
CA PRO A 176 -16.42 2.55 -15.23
C PRO A 176 -15.95 2.35 -13.81
N CYS A 177 -15.72 1.09 -13.43
CA CYS A 177 -15.17 0.78 -12.12
C CYS A 177 -13.82 1.51 -11.94
N GLU A 178 -13.43 1.76 -10.71
CA GLU A 178 -12.27 2.61 -10.38
C GLU A 178 -10.99 2.19 -11.13
N SER A 179 -10.76 0.88 -11.27
CA SER A 179 -9.55 0.36 -11.94
C SER A 179 -9.54 0.66 -13.45
N VAL A 180 -10.69 0.52 -14.12
CA VAL A 180 -10.85 0.87 -15.55
C VAL A 180 -10.74 2.37 -15.74
N ALA A 181 -11.39 3.16 -14.88
CA ALA A 181 -11.32 4.62 -14.92
C ALA A 181 -9.88 5.12 -14.77
N LEU A 182 -9.09 4.51 -13.85
CA LEU A 182 -7.68 4.83 -13.68
C LEU A 182 -6.88 4.51 -14.93
N TYR A 183 -7.05 3.31 -15.50
CA TYR A 183 -6.35 2.93 -16.73
C TYR A 183 -6.63 3.92 -17.86
N VAL A 184 -7.90 4.23 -18.10
CA VAL A 184 -8.32 5.14 -19.18
C VAL A 184 -7.74 6.55 -19.00
N ASP A 185 -7.78 7.11 -17.78
CA ASP A 185 -7.19 8.43 -17.52
C ASP A 185 -5.67 8.44 -17.81
N ARG A 186 -4.96 7.41 -17.39
CA ARG A 186 -3.51 7.31 -17.61
C ARG A 186 -3.16 7.00 -19.06
N ALA A 187 -3.93 6.14 -19.72
CA ALA A 187 -3.73 5.80 -21.13
C ALA A 187 -3.94 7.02 -22.05
N ARG A 188 -4.97 7.85 -21.78
CA ARG A 188 -5.21 9.11 -22.51
C ARG A 188 -4.10 10.14 -22.31
N ARG A 189 -3.42 10.12 -21.17
CA ARG A 189 -2.26 10.99 -20.93
C ARG A 189 -1.01 10.49 -21.64
N ALA A 190 -0.86 9.17 -21.79
CA ALA A 190 0.25 8.55 -22.50
C ALA A 190 0.07 8.64 -24.02
N ASP A 191 -1.15 8.40 -24.52
CA ASP A 191 -1.49 8.55 -25.94
C ASP A 191 -2.83 9.27 -26.09
N ALA A 192 -2.79 10.49 -26.63
CA ALA A 192 -3.99 11.30 -26.87
C ALA A 192 -4.98 10.66 -27.86
N ARG A 193 -4.53 9.67 -28.66
CA ARG A 193 -5.38 8.91 -29.61
C ARG A 193 -6.08 7.73 -28.96
N PHE A 194 -5.77 7.43 -27.70
CA PHE A 194 -6.39 6.31 -27.00
C PHE A 194 -7.91 6.49 -26.90
N SER A 195 -8.64 5.51 -27.42
CA SER A 195 -10.10 5.44 -27.33
C SER A 195 -10.54 4.11 -26.70
N LEU A 196 -11.60 4.16 -25.91
CA LEU A 196 -12.20 2.99 -25.29
C LEU A 196 -13.36 2.53 -26.17
N ASP A 197 -13.07 1.69 -27.18
CA ASP A 197 -14.07 0.97 -27.94
C ASP A 197 -14.40 -0.39 -27.26
N GLU A 198 -15.34 -1.15 -27.81
CA GLU A 198 -15.79 -2.41 -27.23
C GLU A 198 -14.63 -3.44 -27.09
N GLN A 199 -13.76 -3.55 -28.09
CA GLN A 199 -12.62 -4.48 -28.07
C GLN A 199 -11.57 -4.05 -27.04
N THR A 200 -11.19 -2.80 -27.06
CA THR A 200 -10.24 -2.20 -26.12
C THR A 200 -10.79 -2.25 -24.70
N GLY A 201 -12.09 -1.99 -24.51
CA GLY A 201 -12.75 -2.06 -23.20
C GLY A 201 -12.70 -3.45 -22.58
N ARG A 202 -12.98 -4.50 -23.36
CA ARG A 202 -12.86 -5.90 -22.89
C ARG A 202 -11.41 -6.24 -22.52
N ALA A 203 -10.45 -5.80 -23.32
CA ALA A 203 -9.03 -6.03 -23.02
C ALA A 203 -8.59 -5.29 -21.75
N VAL A 204 -8.98 -4.03 -21.56
CA VAL A 204 -8.71 -3.23 -20.36
C VAL A 204 -9.33 -3.89 -19.13
N ALA A 205 -10.60 -4.30 -19.20
CA ALA A 205 -11.29 -4.98 -18.09
C ALA A 205 -10.54 -6.23 -17.62
N ARG A 206 -10.10 -7.08 -18.56
CA ARG A 206 -9.31 -8.27 -18.24
C ARG A 206 -7.91 -7.91 -17.72
N LEU A 207 -7.29 -6.90 -18.30
CA LEU A 207 -5.95 -6.43 -17.90
C LEU A 207 -5.95 -5.93 -16.44
N VAL A 208 -6.88 -5.04 -16.07
CA VAL A 208 -6.95 -4.52 -14.70
C VAL A 208 -7.29 -5.60 -13.68
N THR A 209 -8.06 -6.64 -14.09
CA THR A 209 -8.33 -7.81 -13.25
C THR A 209 -7.05 -8.63 -13.01
N GLN A 210 -6.24 -8.89 -14.05
CA GLN A 210 -4.96 -9.58 -13.90
C GLN A 210 -3.91 -8.77 -13.15
N LEU A 211 -4.09 -7.46 -13.03
CA LEU A 211 -3.28 -6.54 -12.22
C LEU A 211 -3.86 -6.33 -10.82
N ASP A 212 -4.84 -7.15 -10.41
CA ASP A 212 -5.47 -7.14 -9.08
C ASP A 212 -6.10 -5.78 -8.69
N GLY A 213 -6.37 -4.88 -9.62
CA GLY A 213 -6.81 -3.52 -9.31
C GLY A 213 -5.73 -2.69 -8.58
N LEU A 214 -4.47 -3.09 -8.60
CA LEU A 214 -3.37 -2.35 -7.97
C LEU A 214 -3.06 -1.07 -8.77
N PRO A 215 -3.24 0.14 -8.17
CA PRO A 215 -3.05 1.40 -8.89
C PRO A 215 -1.70 1.50 -9.60
N LEU A 216 -0.60 1.18 -8.92
CA LEU A 216 0.74 1.26 -9.51
C LEU A 216 0.88 0.34 -10.73
N ALA A 217 0.37 -0.89 -10.64
CA ALA A 217 0.43 -1.83 -11.75
C ALA A 217 -0.38 -1.34 -12.96
N ILE A 218 -1.56 -0.76 -12.70
CA ILE A 218 -2.43 -0.17 -13.72
C ILE A 218 -1.76 1.04 -14.36
N GLU A 219 -1.17 1.94 -13.59
CA GLU A 219 -0.46 3.12 -14.10
C GLU A 219 0.74 2.75 -14.97
N LEU A 220 1.54 1.75 -14.55
CA LEU A 220 2.65 1.22 -15.32
C LEU A 220 2.20 0.56 -16.65
N ALA A 221 1.07 -0.16 -16.62
CA ALA A 221 0.50 -0.77 -17.82
C ALA A 221 -0.06 0.30 -18.77
N ALA A 222 -0.80 1.27 -18.26
CA ALA A 222 -1.36 2.35 -19.07
C ALA A 222 -0.26 3.22 -19.72
N ALA A 223 0.90 3.39 -19.08
CA ALA A 223 2.05 4.10 -19.66
C ALA A 223 2.66 3.36 -20.87
N ARG A 224 2.31 2.09 -21.10
CA ARG A 224 2.78 1.29 -22.25
C ARG A 224 1.83 1.33 -23.45
N VAL A 225 0.70 2.00 -23.33
CA VAL A 225 -0.36 1.99 -24.36
C VAL A 225 0.11 2.54 -25.71
N GLU A 226 1.07 3.47 -25.72
CA GLU A 226 1.66 4.02 -26.95
C GLU A 226 2.46 2.93 -27.73
N ALA A 227 3.17 2.06 -27.00
CA ALA A 227 3.97 1.00 -27.61
C ALA A 227 3.16 -0.28 -27.92
N PHE A 228 2.16 -0.55 -27.07
CA PHE A 228 1.33 -1.75 -27.16
C PHE A 228 -0.13 -1.37 -26.88
N GLY A 229 -1.04 -1.63 -27.79
CA GLY A 229 -2.47 -1.52 -27.49
C GLY A 229 -2.89 -2.45 -26.35
N ALA A 230 -4.00 -2.14 -25.66
CA ALA A 230 -4.47 -2.93 -24.52
C ALA A 230 -4.61 -4.44 -24.80
N PRO A 231 -5.08 -4.90 -25.98
CA PRO A 231 -5.11 -6.32 -26.30
C PRO A 231 -3.71 -6.95 -26.31
N GLN A 232 -2.72 -6.29 -26.91
CA GLN A 232 -1.34 -6.80 -26.98
C GLN A 232 -0.67 -6.82 -25.61
N LEU A 233 -0.99 -5.85 -24.73
CA LEU A 233 -0.53 -5.84 -23.35
C LEU A 233 -1.12 -7.04 -22.59
N LEU A 234 -2.40 -7.31 -22.78
CA LEU A 234 -3.08 -8.44 -22.15
C LEU A 234 -2.43 -9.79 -22.52
N ASP A 235 -2.09 -9.99 -23.80
CA ASP A 235 -1.44 -11.23 -24.27
C ASP A 235 -0.05 -11.44 -23.63
N ARG A 236 0.61 -10.35 -23.23
CA ARG A 236 1.97 -10.37 -22.65
C ARG A 236 2.02 -10.20 -21.15
N ILE A 237 0.89 -10.07 -20.48
CA ILE A 237 0.86 -9.76 -19.04
C ILE A 237 1.41 -10.91 -18.18
N GLY A 238 1.58 -12.12 -18.73
CA GLY A 238 2.31 -13.21 -18.08
C GLY A 238 3.71 -12.79 -17.65
N ASP A 239 4.39 -11.96 -18.46
CA ASP A 239 5.73 -11.41 -18.23
C ASP A 239 5.66 -10.01 -17.55
N ARG A 240 4.68 -9.80 -16.65
CA ARG A 240 4.34 -8.50 -16.06
C ARG A 240 5.51 -7.76 -15.43
N PHE A 241 6.43 -8.46 -14.79
CA PHE A 241 7.55 -7.81 -14.11
C PHE A 241 8.56 -7.21 -15.09
N THR A 242 8.81 -7.86 -16.21
CA THR A 242 9.65 -7.32 -17.30
C THR A 242 8.90 -6.20 -18.04
N LEU A 243 7.64 -6.43 -18.36
CA LEU A 243 6.81 -5.50 -19.10
C LEU A 243 6.56 -4.18 -18.35
N LEU A 244 6.31 -4.27 -17.03
CA LEU A 244 5.97 -3.14 -16.17
C LEU A 244 7.20 -2.57 -15.42
N ALA A 245 8.36 -2.59 -16.07
CA ALA A 245 9.55 -1.87 -15.65
C ALA A 245 9.60 -0.46 -16.27
N GLY A 246 10.27 0.49 -15.62
CA GLY A 246 10.54 1.83 -16.17
C GLY A 246 9.40 2.84 -15.99
N GLY A 247 8.81 2.92 -14.78
CA GLY A 247 7.87 3.98 -14.39
C GLY A 247 8.50 5.38 -14.32
N ASP A 248 7.81 6.32 -13.67
CA ASP A 248 8.22 7.71 -13.53
C ASP A 248 9.67 7.85 -13.05
N ARG A 249 10.48 8.64 -13.76
CA ARG A 249 11.90 8.86 -13.46
C ARG A 249 12.12 9.57 -12.13
N LEU A 250 11.16 10.35 -11.66
CA LEU A 250 11.20 11.09 -10.39
C LEU A 250 10.66 10.27 -9.22
N ALA A 251 9.97 9.16 -9.49
CA ALA A 251 9.48 8.29 -8.43
C ALA A 251 10.62 7.61 -7.66
N PRO A 252 10.45 7.34 -6.35
CA PRO A 252 11.38 6.50 -5.57
C PRO A 252 11.68 5.19 -6.30
N GLY A 253 12.93 4.70 -6.22
CA GLY A 253 13.39 3.52 -6.96
C GLY A 253 12.45 2.31 -6.85
N ARG A 254 11.88 2.07 -5.66
CA ARG A 254 10.90 1.02 -5.38
C ARG A 254 9.56 1.16 -6.13
N GLN A 255 9.18 2.36 -6.56
CA GLN A 255 7.94 2.62 -7.31
C GLN A 255 8.15 2.70 -8.82
N ARG A 256 9.40 2.58 -9.30
CA ARG A 256 9.72 2.63 -10.73
C ARG A 256 9.35 1.36 -11.49
N SER A 257 9.14 0.25 -10.78
CA SER A 257 8.66 -0.98 -11.37
C SER A 257 7.82 -1.78 -10.38
N LEU A 258 6.95 -2.61 -10.91
CA LEU A 258 6.14 -3.52 -10.10
C LEU A 258 7.03 -4.51 -9.34
N ALA A 259 8.06 -5.05 -10.00
CA ALA A 259 9.04 -5.94 -9.38
C ALA A 259 9.72 -5.30 -8.17
N ALA A 260 10.24 -4.09 -8.31
CA ALA A 260 10.91 -3.39 -7.21
C ALA A 260 9.99 -3.13 -6.00
N THR A 261 8.70 -2.86 -6.27
CA THR A 261 7.69 -2.66 -5.22
C THR A 261 7.42 -3.95 -4.43
N VAL A 262 7.28 -5.07 -5.13
CA VAL A 262 7.05 -6.38 -4.51
C VAL A 262 8.31 -6.87 -3.79
N GLU A 263 9.48 -6.76 -4.46
CA GLU A 263 10.78 -7.14 -3.90
C GLU A 263 11.08 -6.40 -2.59
N TRP A 264 10.78 -5.10 -2.52
CA TRP A 264 10.92 -4.34 -1.28
C TRP A 264 10.09 -4.93 -0.13
N SER A 265 8.83 -5.36 -0.42
CA SER A 265 7.98 -6.04 0.58
C SER A 265 8.56 -7.35 1.05
N TYR A 266 9.06 -8.15 0.10
CA TYR A 266 9.66 -9.46 0.35
C TYR A 266 10.95 -9.37 1.17
N ARG A 267 11.76 -8.33 0.95
CA ARG A 267 13.01 -8.11 1.70
C ARG A 267 12.79 -7.76 3.18
N LEU A 268 11.63 -7.24 3.55
CA LEU A 268 11.28 -6.92 4.94
C LEU A 268 10.87 -8.15 5.75
N LEU A 269 10.64 -9.29 5.10
CA LEU A 269 10.31 -10.56 5.73
C LEU A 269 11.58 -11.21 6.30
N ASP A 270 11.41 -11.96 7.38
CA ASP A 270 12.44 -12.90 7.85
C ASP A 270 12.53 -14.14 6.94
N GLU A 271 13.44 -15.08 7.24
CA GLU A 271 13.68 -16.22 6.37
C GLU A 271 12.52 -17.23 6.38
N ASP A 272 11.87 -17.45 7.51
CA ASP A 272 10.71 -18.35 7.62
C ASP A 272 9.50 -17.75 6.90
N GLU A 273 9.25 -16.46 7.06
CA GLU A 273 8.20 -15.71 6.35
C GLU A 273 8.43 -15.73 4.83
N ARG A 274 9.70 -15.56 4.38
CA ARG A 274 10.08 -15.66 2.96
C ARG A 274 9.84 -17.04 2.41
N ARG A 275 10.21 -18.07 3.15
CA ARG A 275 9.98 -19.48 2.78
C ARG A 275 8.48 -19.74 2.60
N VAL A 276 7.68 -19.41 3.61
CA VAL A 276 6.21 -19.60 3.56
C VAL A 276 5.60 -18.78 2.41
N PHE A 277 6.01 -17.52 2.21
CA PHE A 277 5.54 -16.69 1.09
C PHE A 277 5.77 -17.37 -0.27
N ARG A 278 6.98 -17.93 -0.50
CA ARG A 278 7.29 -18.64 -1.75
C ARG A 278 6.41 -19.88 -1.90
N GLN A 279 6.29 -20.67 -0.85
CA GLN A 279 5.58 -21.94 -0.89
C GLN A 279 4.06 -21.78 -1.08
N VAL A 280 3.42 -20.84 -0.40
CA VAL A 280 1.97 -20.60 -0.60
C VAL A 280 1.63 -19.93 -1.94
N SER A 281 2.62 -19.49 -2.70
CA SER A 281 2.42 -18.98 -4.06
C SER A 281 1.97 -20.04 -5.08
N VAL A 282 2.04 -21.33 -4.72
CA VAL A 282 1.52 -22.45 -5.55
C VAL A 282 0.00 -22.45 -5.63
N PHE A 283 -0.69 -21.89 -4.64
CA PHE A 283 -2.15 -21.81 -4.65
C PHE A 283 -2.64 -20.81 -5.70
N SER A 284 -3.39 -21.29 -6.67
CA SER A 284 -4.01 -20.45 -7.71
C SER A 284 -5.30 -19.75 -7.25
N GLY A 285 -5.78 -20.05 -6.05
CA GLY A 285 -7.00 -19.52 -5.46
C GLY A 285 -6.92 -19.41 -3.94
N PRO A 286 -8.05 -19.15 -3.26
CA PRO A 286 -8.09 -19.11 -1.81
C PRO A 286 -7.75 -20.46 -1.18
N PHE A 287 -6.98 -20.43 -0.09
CA PHE A 287 -6.51 -21.61 0.65
C PHE A 287 -6.81 -21.48 2.16
N THR A 288 -6.81 -22.60 2.87
CA THR A 288 -6.97 -22.64 4.34
C THR A 288 -5.60 -22.59 5.04
N LEU A 289 -5.60 -22.36 6.36
CA LEU A 289 -4.38 -22.46 7.14
C LEU A 289 -3.79 -23.87 7.08
N GLU A 290 -4.64 -24.90 7.20
CA GLU A 290 -4.24 -26.30 7.04
C GLU A 290 -3.58 -26.57 5.68
N GLY A 291 -4.16 -26.02 4.60
CA GLY A 291 -3.57 -26.11 3.26
C GLY A 291 -2.17 -25.48 3.21
N ALA A 292 -1.98 -24.32 3.85
CA ALA A 292 -0.68 -23.69 3.96
C ALA A 292 0.31 -24.54 4.77
N GLU A 293 -0.12 -25.16 5.87
CA GLU A 293 0.70 -26.06 6.70
C GLU A 293 1.10 -27.34 5.95
N VAL A 294 0.24 -27.87 5.10
CA VAL A 294 0.57 -29.02 4.24
C VAL A 294 1.71 -28.66 3.27
N VAL A 295 1.65 -27.48 2.66
CA VAL A 295 2.63 -27.04 1.64
C VAL A 295 3.90 -26.49 2.27
N ALA A 296 3.77 -25.71 3.35
CA ALA A 296 4.86 -24.93 3.94
C ALA A 296 5.38 -25.47 5.29
N GLY A 297 4.82 -26.59 5.76
CA GLY A 297 5.17 -27.21 7.05
C GLY A 297 4.21 -26.84 8.17
N ALA A 298 4.09 -27.74 9.16
CA ALA A 298 3.13 -27.63 10.28
C ALA A 298 3.32 -26.36 11.15
N ASP A 299 4.43 -25.68 11.03
CA ASP A 299 4.80 -24.45 11.72
C ASP A 299 4.54 -23.18 10.88
N ALA A 300 3.88 -23.29 9.72
CA ALA A 300 3.62 -22.17 8.83
C ALA A 300 2.61 -21.14 9.37
N GLY A 301 1.77 -21.53 10.35
CA GLY A 301 0.68 -20.69 10.88
C GLY A 301 1.10 -19.27 11.27
N PRO A 302 2.09 -19.08 12.14
CA PRO A 302 2.57 -17.75 12.53
C PRO A 302 3.03 -16.91 11.34
N ALA A 303 3.75 -17.49 10.37
CA ALA A 303 4.21 -16.80 9.17
C ALA A 303 3.03 -16.42 8.27
N VAL A 304 2.00 -17.27 8.11
CA VAL A 304 0.78 -16.92 7.35
C VAL A 304 0.09 -15.71 7.97
N LEU A 305 -0.07 -15.67 9.30
CA LEU A 305 -0.66 -14.53 9.99
C LEU A 305 0.18 -13.26 9.80
N ARG A 306 1.50 -13.39 9.88
CA ARG A 306 2.43 -12.28 9.64
C ARG A 306 2.34 -11.77 8.20
N LEU A 307 2.23 -12.64 7.21
CA LEU A 307 2.03 -12.25 5.80
C LEU A 307 0.71 -11.50 5.59
N VAL A 308 -0.36 -11.83 6.34
CA VAL A 308 -1.60 -11.06 6.36
C VAL A 308 -1.37 -9.67 6.95
N ASP A 309 -0.67 -9.57 8.06
CA ASP A 309 -0.36 -8.29 8.71
C ASP A 309 0.48 -7.39 7.80
N CYS A 310 1.46 -7.95 7.10
CA CYS A 310 2.30 -7.26 6.11
C CYS A 310 1.59 -6.97 4.78
N SER A 311 0.29 -7.28 4.67
CA SER A 311 -0.51 -7.10 3.44
C SER A 311 0.03 -7.85 2.22
N LEU A 312 0.74 -8.95 2.43
CA LEU A 312 1.20 -9.88 1.39
C LEU A 312 0.20 -11.01 1.14
N LEU A 313 -0.68 -11.26 2.12
CA LEU A 313 -1.89 -12.05 1.94
C LEU A 313 -3.13 -11.19 2.19
N VAL A 314 -4.19 -11.48 1.48
CA VAL A 314 -5.50 -10.86 1.70
C VAL A 314 -6.04 -11.36 3.05
N ALA A 315 -6.67 -10.47 3.83
CA ALA A 315 -7.30 -10.85 5.09
C ALA A 315 -8.28 -12.01 4.88
N PRO A 316 -8.31 -12.99 5.79
CA PRO A 316 -9.14 -14.18 5.62
C PRO A 316 -10.62 -13.81 5.56
N ARG A 317 -11.35 -14.53 4.72
CA ARG A 317 -12.82 -14.47 4.64
C ARG A 317 -13.39 -15.84 4.99
N PRO A 318 -14.52 -15.91 5.69
CA PRO A 318 -15.16 -17.17 5.96
C PRO A 318 -15.55 -17.86 4.63
N GLY A 319 -15.15 -19.11 4.46
CA GLY A 319 -15.63 -19.97 3.37
C GLY A 319 -17.04 -20.47 3.65
N VAL A 320 -17.64 -21.18 2.66
CA VAL A 320 -18.96 -21.80 2.77
C VAL A 320 -19.00 -22.87 3.90
N ASP A 321 -17.86 -23.45 4.18
CA ASP A 321 -17.61 -24.44 5.25
C ASP A 321 -17.32 -23.81 6.62
N GLY A 322 -17.35 -22.48 6.74
CA GLY A 322 -17.02 -21.73 7.94
C GLY A 322 -15.52 -21.58 8.22
N GLN A 323 -14.64 -22.20 7.41
CA GLN A 323 -13.19 -22.06 7.58
C GLN A 323 -12.70 -20.71 7.00
N SER A 324 -11.67 -20.14 7.62
CA SER A 324 -11.01 -18.95 7.11
C SER A 324 -10.21 -19.25 5.85
N ARG A 325 -10.49 -18.51 4.77
CA ARG A 325 -9.78 -18.60 3.49
C ARG A 325 -8.87 -17.42 3.30
N TYR A 326 -7.59 -17.69 3.13
CA TYR A 326 -6.55 -16.73 2.77
C TYR A 326 -6.40 -16.69 1.25
N ALA A 327 -5.94 -15.57 0.70
CA ALA A 327 -5.66 -15.46 -0.73
C ALA A 327 -4.42 -14.58 -0.95
N MET A 328 -3.68 -14.86 -2.00
CA MET A 328 -2.59 -14.03 -2.46
C MET A 328 -3.03 -13.28 -3.72
N LEU A 329 -2.71 -11.98 -3.81
CA LEU A 329 -2.92 -11.24 -5.05
C LEU A 329 -2.10 -11.88 -6.17
N GLU A 330 -2.65 -11.93 -7.38
CA GLU A 330 -2.01 -12.59 -8.53
C GLU A 330 -0.62 -12.02 -8.83
N THR A 331 -0.46 -10.72 -8.64
CA THR A 331 0.83 -10.04 -8.78
C THR A 331 1.87 -10.55 -7.77
N LEU A 332 1.47 -10.75 -6.51
CA LEU A 332 2.35 -11.28 -5.45
C LEU A 332 2.62 -12.77 -5.66
N ARG A 333 1.58 -13.52 -6.08
CA ARG A 333 1.68 -14.94 -6.41
C ARG A 333 2.67 -15.20 -7.55
N ALA A 334 2.56 -14.43 -8.63
CA ALA A 334 3.49 -14.56 -9.76
C ALA A 334 4.95 -14.26 -9.36
N TYR A 335 5.17 -13.29 -8.45
CA TYR A 335 6.51 -13.01 -7.93
C TYR A 335 7.03 -14.17 -7.06
N GLY A 336 6.21 -14.67 -6.13
CA GLY A 336 6.54 -15.80 -5.26
C GLY A 336 6.84 -17.07 -6.05
N ALA A 337 6.02 -17.39 -7.05
CA ALA A 337 6.23 -18.53 -7.95
C ALA A 337 7.54 -18.42 -8.75
N GLY A 338 7.90 -17.21 -9.22
CA GLY A 338 9.19 -16.98 -9.87
C GLY A 338 10.38 -17.24 -8.94
N LEU A 339 10.30 -16.84 -7.68
CA LEU A 339 11.32 -17.14 -6.68
C LEU A 339 11.38 -18.64 -6.35
N LEU A 340 10.23 -19.29 -6.21
CA LEU A 340 10.13 -20.73 -5.91
C LEU A 340 10.76 -21.57 -7.02
N ALA A 341 10.54 -21.22 -8.29
CA ALA A 341 11.17 -21.88 -9.43
C ALA A 341 12.71 -21.75 -9.38
N GLY A 342 13.23 -20.60 -8.90
CA GLY A 342 14.66 -20.35 -8.77
C GLY A 342 15.34 -21.13 -7.64
N THR A 343 14.60 -21.55 -6.61
CA THR A 343 15.14 -22.30 -5.44
C THR A 343 15.08 -23.81 -5.62
N GLY A 344 14.40 -24.33 -6.65
CA GLY A 344 14.21 -25.79 -6.84
C GLY A 344 13.18 -26.43 -5.89
N GLU A 345 12.50 -25.65 -5.07
CA GLU A 345 11.48 -26.10 -4.10
C GLU A 345 10.11 -26.36 -4.76
N GLN A 346 9.95 -26.06 -6.05
CA GLN A 346 8.65 -26.07 -6.75
C GLN A 346 8.02 -27.47 -6.81
N GLU A 347 8.81 -28.50 -7.09
CA GLU A 347 8.27 -29.88 -7.17
C GLU A 347 7.73 -30.33 -5.83
N GLN A 348 8.44 -30.05 -4.72
CA GLN A 348 8.02 -30.43 -3.37
C GLN A 348 6.72 -29.74 -2.97
N ALA A 349 6.61 -28.43 -3.21
CA ALA A 349 5.41 -27.66 -2.89
C ALA A 349 4.20 -28.10 -3.74
N THR A 350 4.40 -28.45 -5.02
CA THR A 350 3.33 -28.90 -5.92
C THR A 350 2.84 -30.32 -5.55
N VAL A 351 3.75 -31.22 -5.19
CA VAL A 351 3.40 -32.58 -4.75
C VAL A 351 2.62 -32.54 -3.44
N ALA A 352 3.02 -31.68 -2.49
CA ALA A 352 2.32 -31.52 -1.22
C ALA A 352 0.89 -30.96 -1.41
N MET A 353 0.64 -30.13 -2.44
CA MET A 353 -0.68 -29.59 -2.74
C MET A 353 -1.64 -30.64 -3.37
N ALA A 354 -1.10 -31.67 -4.02
CA ALA A 354 -1.86 -32.68 -4.76
C ALA A 354 -2.29 -33.90 -3.90
N GLY A 355 -1.70 -34.10 -2.70
CA GLY A 355 -2.05 -35.15 -1.74
C GLY A 355 -2.99 -34.67 -0.68
#